data_c0450fc718717d44d1d4e1ee9388ffe7
#
_entry.id   c0450fc718717d44d1d4e1ee9388ffe7
#
_cell.length_a   1.000
_cell.length_b   1.000
_cell.length_c   1.000
_cell.angle_alpha   90.00
_cell.angle_beta   90.00
_cell.angle_gamma   90.00
#
_symmetry.space_group_name_H-M   'P 1'
#
loop_
_entity.id
_entity.type
_entity.pdbx_description
1 polymer ?
#
loop_
_entity_poly.entity_id
_entity_poly.type
_entity_poly.pdbx_seq_one_letter_code
_entity_poly.pdbx_strand_id
1 'polypeptide(L)'
;VKVQDDYDGMAVISLKNYFKLYNKIAGMSGTIMPVEGELKEIYYLRCATLPTHKPLIRKDSPLRIFKSAQLKDDAIIRAITDNKKAGRPTLVGSISIKRSEQLCSKLDKLGITYRKLDAKYIKDEADTIAKAGFGNAITVSTSVAGRGTDIKPSPDAIKAGGLMVIGTDLFESVRVDRQLKGRSGRQGDPGSSVFFASLEDQILKNLNQKDLDSLEHLGASYSTDEISTDEVRKYFHKAQLNRENFFKNRRKETARKDDIIAPQRKKFYEQRNAVLFCADVADRIVNEITKDSKVSTEVINNHLMSLYHKTKELVTRSTKNNPNRTEVFIPFSESMHTFAIKLEVELTIASFEYFCKEYKRQVILQVYDMEWKTFVLYMMGNLDRAEIEMLDNKYSKMTKDIHRIILRRLLYASIPFDIRNESNTNEEEDEKTDSVSSQKVYRPVNIAAGELCPCGSGKKYCECHGSNIRSNNKSKRRR
;
A
#
# COMPACT_ATOMS: atom_id res chain seq x y z
N VAL A 1 -21.67 6.96 10.60
CA VAL A 1 -20.36 6.52 10.09
C VAL A 1 -20.43 5.01 10.00
N LYS A 2 -20.51 4.43 8.78
CA LYS A 2 -20.33 2.98 8.59
C LYS A 2 -18.86 2.69 8.89
N VAL A 3 -18.60 1.88 9.89
CA VAL A 3 -17.28 1.32 10.14
C VAL A 3 -17.01 0.38 8.97
N GLN A 4 -15.97 0.67 8.18
CA GLN A 4 -15.52 -0.27 7.15
C GLN A 4 -14.91 -1.47 7.84
N ASP A 5 -15.14 -2.66 7.29
CA ASP A 5 -14.49 -3.88 7.74
C ASP A 5 -12.98 -3.74 7.64
N ASP A 6 -12.28 -4.13 8.71
CA ASP A 6 -10.82 -4.12 8.72
C ASP A 6 -10.29 -5.06 7.63
N TYR A 7 -9.50 -4.52 6.71
CA TYR A 7 -8.81 -5.33 5.71
C TYR A 7 -7.75 -6.20 6.41
N ASP A 8 -7.99 -7.47 6.45
CA ASP A 8 -7.06 -8.45 6.97
C ASP A 8 -5.90 -8.64 5.98
N GLY A 9 -4.74 -8.07 6.30
CA GLY A 9 -3.54 -8.21 5.48
C GLY A 9 -3.05 -9.66 5.47
N MET A 10 -3.16 -10.35 4.35
CA MET A 10 -2.72 -11.75 4.22
C MET A 10 -1.20 -11.91 4.10
N ALA A 11 -0.51 -10.89 3.60
CA ALA A 11 0.93 -10.89 3.43
C ALA A 11 1.51 -9.48 3.61
N VAL A 12 2.68 -9.38 4.20
CA VAL A 12 3.39 -8.11 4.42
C VAL A 12 4.83 -8.25 3.93
N ILE A 13 5.28 -7.27 3.16
CA ILE A 13 6.66 -7.13 2.68
C ILE A 13 7.05 -5.65 2.73
N SER A 14 8.30 -5.34 3.12
CA SER A 14 8.77 -3.96 3.03
C SER A 14 8.94 -3.52 1.57
N LEU A 15 8.77 -2.23 1.31
CA LEU A 15 9.02 -1.67 -0.03
C LEU A 15 10.44 -1.99 -0.52
N LYS A 16 11.43 -2.01 0.37
CA LYS A 16 12.80 -2.40 0.05
C LYS A 16 12.84 -3.80 -0.56
N ASN A 17 12.30 -4.79 0.13
CA ASN A 17 12.35 -6.18 -0.33
C ASN A 17 11.39 -6.45 -1.50
N TYR A 18 10.28 -5.71 -1.57
CA TYR A 18 9.40 -5.75 -2.74
C TYR A 18 10.13 -5.31 -4.01
N PHE A 19 10.81 -4.15 -3.98
CA PHE A 19 11.55 -3.68 -5.14
C PHE A 19 12.76 -4.55 -5.51
N LYS A 20 13.35 -5.26 -4.55
CA LYS A 20 14.41 -6.26 -4.85
C LYS A 20 13.95 -7.46 -5.68
N LEU A 21 12.63 -7.66 -5.82
CA LEU A 21 12.09 -8.70 -6.72
C LEU A 21 12.28 -8.34 -8.21
N TYR A 22 12.57 -7.09 -8.53
CA TYR A 22 12.81 -6.64 -9.89
C TYR A 22 14.30 -6.67 -10.23
N ASN A 23 14.62 -7.15 -11.43
CA ASN A 23 16.00 -7.23 -11.91
C ASN A 23 16.63 -5.86 -12.15
N LYS A 24 15.83 -4.85 -12.49
CA LYS A 24 16.27 -3.48 -12.75
C LYS A 24 15.29 -2.50 -12.13
N ILE A 25 15.82 -1.51 -11.45
CA ILE A 25 15.06 -0.42 -10.85
C ILE A 25 15.67 0.89 -11.32
N ALA A 26 14.84 1.81 -11.79
CA ALA A 26 15.19 3.17 -12.09
C ALA A 26 14.02 4.09 -11.73
N GLY A 27 14.30 5.37 -11.50
CA GLY A 27 13.27 6.34 -11.18
C GLY A 27 13.73 7.76 -11.50
N MET A 28 12.78 8.67 -11.62
CA MET A 28 13.02 10.09 -11.89
C MET A 28 12.26 10.94 -10.87
N SER A 29 12.94 11.95 -10.32
CA SER A 29 12.32 12.91 -9.42
C SER A 29 13.11 14.21 -9.41
N GLY A 30 12.44 15.35 -9.40
CA GLY A 30 13.08 16.66 -9.21
C GLY A 30 13.56 16.94 -7.78
N THR A 31 13.32 16.02 -6.83
CA THR A 31 13.62 16.23 -5.40
C THR A 31 14.38 15.08 -4.76
N ILE A 32 15.14 14.30 -5.54
CA ILE A 32 15.78 13.06 -5.07
C ILE A 32 17.10 13.29 -4.34
N MET A 33 17.87 14.31 -4.72
CA MET A 33 19.24 14.52 -4.22
C MET A 33 19.36 14.57 -2.69
N PRO A 34 18.45 15.19 -1.93
CA PRO A 34 18.54 15.18 -0.46
C PRO A 34 18.51 13.79 0.19
N VAL A 35 18.01 12.78 -0.53
CA VAL A 35 17.89 11.38 -0.04
C VAL A 35 18.81 10.41 -0.78
N GLU A 36 19.75 10.90 -1.56
CA GLU A 36 20.73 10.07 -2.31
C GLU A 36 21.43 9.06 -1.40
N GLY A 37 21.90 9.49 -0.22
CA GLY A 37 22.56 8.61 0.74
C GLY A 37 21.66 7.44 1.19
N GLU A 38 20.37 7.68 1.41
CA GLU A 38 19.40 6.64 1.76
C GLU A 38 19.15 5.67 0.59
N LEU A 39 19.02 6.20 -0.63
CA LEU A 39 18.84 5.37 -1.83
C LEU A 39 20.06 4.48 -2.11
N LYS A 40 21.27 5.03 -1.93
CA LYS A 40 22.50 4.26 -2.07
C LYS A 40 22.61 3.16 -1.02
N GLU A 41 22.27 3.47 0.23
CA GLU A 41 22.38 2.54 1.36
C GLU A 41 21.32 1.41 1.30
N ILE A 42 20.07 1.75 0.97
CA ILE A 42 18.94 0.80 1.03
C ILE A 42 18.76 0.05 -0.28
N TYR A 43 18.85 0.75 -1.43
CA TYR A 43 18.51 0.21 -2.75
C TYR A 43 19.70 0.06 -3.67
N TYR A 44 20.91 0.47 -3.24
CA TYR A 44 22.15 0.48 -4.06
C TYR A 44 22.02 1.33 -5.34
N LEU A 45 21.14 2.33 -5.32
CA LEU A 45 20.89 3.22 -6.45
C LEU A 45 21.83 4.44 -6.38
N ARG A 46 22.37 4.81 -7.53
CA ARG A 46 23.13 6.07 -7.71
C ARG A 46 22.19 7.13 -8.27
N CYS A 47 22.37 8.37 -7.79
CA CYS A 47 21.63 9.51 -8.32
C CYS A 47 22.50 10.29 -9.31
N ALA A 48 21.85 10.79 -10.37
CA ALA A 48 22.48 11.70 -11.32
C ALA A 48 21.56 12.92 -11.52
N THR A 49 22.17 14.11 -11.57
CA THR A 49 21.43 15.34 -11.85
C THR A 49 21.48 15.62 -13.36
N LEU A 50 20.31 15.71 -13.97
CA LEU A 50 20.18 16.18 -15.35
C LEU A 50 19.91 17.69 -15.35
N PRO A 51 20.63 18.48 -16.15
CA PRO A 51 20.34 19.91 -16.26
C PRO A 51 18.94 20.13 -16.86
N THR A 52 18.29 21.21 -16.45
CA THR A 52 16.98 21.61 -17.01
C THR A 52 17.15 22.11 -18.45
N HIS A 53 16.18 21.80 -19.31
CA HIS A 53 16.19 22.26 -20.72
C HIS A 53 16.16 23.79 -20.81
N LYS A 54 15.40 24.47 -19.94
CA LYS A 54 15.37 25.92 -19.83
C LYS A 54 15.79 26.35 -18.42
N PRO A 55 16.46 27.49 -18.25
CA PRO A 55 16.85 28.00 -16.94
C PRO A 55 15.63 28.18 -16.01
N LEU A 56 15.81 27.88 -14.74
CA LEU A 56 14.83 28.16 -13.71
C LEU A 56 14.88 29.66 -13.35
N ILE A 57 13.82 30.38 -13.70
CA ILE A 57 13.70 31.82 -13.40
C ILE A 57 12.72 32.13 -12.26
N ARG A 58 12.16 31.09 -11.61
CA ARG A 58 11.31 31.23 -10.44
C ARG A 58 12.06 31.91 -9.29
N LYS A 59 11.37 32.83 -8.62
CA LYS A 59 11.89 33.53 -7.44
C LYS A 59 11.32 32.91 -6.15
N ASP A 60 12.17 32.26 -5.36
CA ASP A 60 11.79 31.66 -4.09
C ASP A 60 12.11 32.66 -2.95
N SER A 61 11.06 33.15 -2.26
CA SER A 61 11.22 34.02 -1.10
C SER A 61 11.67 33.23 0.13
N PRO A 62 12.43 33.84 1.05
CA PRO A 62 12.75 33.25 2.33
C PRO A 62 11.48 32.92 3.13
N LEU A 63 11.61 32.00 4.09
CA LEU A 63 10.53 31.65 5.02
C LEU A 63 10.14 32.87 5.84
N ARG A 64 8.84 33.19 5.86
CA ARG A 64 8.26 34.26 6.68
C ARG A 64 7.72 33.66 7.98
N ILE A 65 8.12 34.23 9.11
CA ILE A 65 7.84 33.68 10.44
C ILE A 65 7.13 34.70 11.27
N PHE A 66 6.08 34.28 11.95
CA PHE A 66 5.22 35.11 12.77
C PHE A 66 5.14 34.62 14.22
N LYS A 67 4.86 35.49 15.17
CA LYS A 67 4.74 35.15 16.59
C LYS A 67 3.58 34.18 16.85
N SER A 68 2.45 34.36 16.15
CA SER A 68 1.25 33.52 16.35
C SER A 68 0.69 32.98 15.02
N ALA A 69 -0.10 31.92 15.11
CA ALA A 69 -0.80 31.33 13.96
C ALA A 69 -1.84 32.34 13.37
N GLN A 70 -2.43 33.18 14.19
CA GLN A 70 -3.38 34.21 13.71
C GLN A 70 -2.69 35.24 12.82
N LEU A 71 -1.55 35.77 13.25
CA LEU A 71 -0.75 36.75 12.49
C LEU A 71 -0.23 36.13 11.18
N LYS A 72 0.17 34.85 11.24
CA LYS A 72 0.55 34.07 10.05
C LYS A 72 -0.62 34.00 9.06
N ASP A 73 -1.81 33.63 9.52
CA ASP A 73 -2.97 33.49 8.66
C ASP A 73 -3.37 34.83 8.02
N ASP A 74 -3.32 35.90 8.77
CA ASP A 74 -3.62 37.27 8.26
C ASP A 74 -2.60 37.70 7.20
N ALA A 75 -1.33 37.30 7.36
CA ALA A 75 -0.30 37.56 6.37
C ALA A 75 -0.48 36.69 5.09
N ILE A 76 -0.93 35.43 5.23
CA ILE A 76 -1.27 34.56 4.10
C ILE A 76 -2.44 35.14 3.31
N ILE A 77 -3.51 35.58 4.01
CA ILE A 77 -4.69 36.17 3.37
C ILE A 77 -4.32 37.47 2.65
N ARG A 78 -3.50 38.31 3.24
CA ARG A 78 -2.96 39.51 2.57
C ARG A 78 -2.22 39.15 1.30
N ALA A 79 -1.30 38.16 1.35
CA ALA A 79 -0.56 37.75 0.20
C ALA A 79 -1.48 37.16 -0.92
N ILE A 80 -2.52 36.42 -0.58
CA ILE A 80 -3.51 35.94 -1.54
C ILE A 80 -4.25 37.11 -2.19
N THR A 81 -4.70 38.08 -1.39
CA THR A 81 -5.46 39.22 -1.85
C THR A 81 -4.63 40.11 -2.79
N ASP A 82 -3.37 40.35 -2.43
CA ASP A 82 -2.45 41.18 -3.24
C ASP A 82 -2.15 40.52 -4.58
N ASN A 83 -1.93 39.22 -4.61
CA ASN A 83 -1.73 38.48 -5.87
C ASN A 83 -3.01 38.49 -6.73
N LYS A 84 -4.19 38.35 -6.12
CA LYS A 84 -5.47 38.47 -6.84
C LYS A 84 -5.63 39.85 -7.48
N LYS A 85 -5.32 40.92 -6.75
CA LYS A 85 -5.37 42.32 -7.28
C LYS A 85 -4.37 42.50 -8.43
N ALA A 86 -3.21 41.84 -8.37
CA ALA A 86 -2.20 41.89 -9.40
C ALA A 86 -2.52 41.00 -10.62
N GLY A 87 -3.66 40.35 -10.68
CA GLY A 87 -4.03 39.44 -11.78
C GLY A 87 -3.30 38.09 -11.77
N ARG A 88 -2.66 37.75 -10.67
CA ARG A 88 -1.72 36.66 -10.56
C ARG A 88 -2.36 35.39 -10.00
N PRO A 89 -2.29 34.23 -10.68
CA PRO A 89 -2.81 32.98 -10.14
C PRO A 89 -2.03 32.56 -8.89
N THR A 90 -2.73 32.05 -7.89
CA THR A 90 -2.16 31.67 -6.60
C THR A 90 -2.56 30.24 -6.23
N LEU A 91 -1.55 29.38 -6.02
CA LEU A 91 -1.70 28.04 -5.48
C LEU A 91 -1.30 28.05 -4.00
N VAL A 92 -2.24 27.73 -3.13
CA VAL A 92 -2.01 27.65 -1.68
C VAL A 92 -1.92 26.18 -1.28
N GLY A 93 -0.76 25.76 -0.80
CA GLY A 93 -0.52 24.41 -0.30
C GLY A 93 -0.60 24.33 1.20
N SER A 94 -1.43 23.42 1.73
CA SER A 94 -1.61 23.18 3.16
C SER A 94 -1.11 21.79 3.56
N ILE A 95 -0.70 21.65 4.84
CA ILE A 95 -0.18 20.38 5.39
C ILE A 95 -1.26 19.33 5.63
N SER A 96 -2.53 19.75 5.74
CA SER A 96 -3.65 18.85 6.04
C SER A 96 -4.98 19.38 5.50
N ILE A 97 -5.96 18.48 5.37
CA ILE A 97 -7.34 18.84 4.99
C ILE A 97 -7.92 19.83 6.03
N LYS A 98 -7.74 19.57 7.33
CA LYS A 98 -8.21 20.45 8.39
C LYS A 98 -7.64 21.87 8.26
N ARG A 99 -6.34 21.97 7.97
CA ARG A 99 -5.68 23.27 7.76
C ARG A 99 -6.22 24.01 6.54
N SER A 100 -6.45 23.27 5.45
CA SER A 100 -7.10 23.79 4.24
C SER A 100 -8.49 24.34 4.53
N GLU A 101 -9.32 23.59 5.28
CA GLU A 101 -10.68 24.01 5.67
C GLU A 101 -10.70 25.26 6.54
N GLN A 102 -9.77 25.36 7.49
CA GLN A 102 -9.63 26.57 8.31
C GLN A 102 -9.33 27.82 7.47
N LEU A 103 -8.41 27.69 6.50
CA LEU A 103 -8.09 28.79 5.60
C LEU A 103 -9.26 29.12 4.68
N CYS A 104 -9.93 28.12 4.10
CA CYS A 104 -11.11 28.30 3.27
C CYS A 104 -12.21 29.06 4.02
N SER A 105 -12.50 28.69 5.26
CA SER A 105 -13.49 29.41 6.10
C SER A 105 -13.15 30.89 6.33
N LYS A 106 -11.85 31.22 6.39
CA LYS A 106 -11.41 32.63 6.49
C LYS A 106 -11.57 33.38 5.15
N LEU A 107 -11.29 32.70 4.03
CA LEU A 107 -11.49 33.25 2.68
C LEU A 107 -12.99 33.51 2.40
N ASP A 108 -13.87 32.59 2.82
CA ASP A 108 -15.32 32.71 2.69
C ASP A 108 -15.86 33.94 3.43
N LYS A 109 -15.41 34.18 4.68
CA LYS A 109 -15.78 35.35 5.46
C LYS A 109 -15.40 36.68 4.78
N LEU A 110 -14.38 36.66 3.95
CA LEU A 110 -13.88 37.81 3.19
C LEU A 110 -14.48 37.92 1.78
N GLY A 111 -15.36 37.00 1.37
CA GLY A 111 -15.95 36.96 0.06
C GLY A 111 -14.93 36.66 -1.05
N ILE A 112 -13.83 36.01 -0.73
CA ILE A 112 -12.78 35.66 -1.69
C ILE A 112 -13.11 34.31 -2.33
N THR A 113 -13.40 34.30 -3.62
CA THR A 113 -13.66 33.08 -4.38
C THR A 113 -12.38 32.28 -4.62
N TYR A 114 -12.43 30.98 -4.38
CA TYR A 114 -11.33 30.04 -4.58
C TYR A 114 -11.85 28.70 -5.11
N ARG A 115 -10.96 27.84 -5.58
CA ARG A 115 -11.21 26.43 -5.88
C ARG A 115 -10.48 25.58 -4.86
N LYS A 116 -11.13 24.51 -4.39
CA LYS A 116 -10.54 23.56 -3.47
C LYS A 116 -10.11 22.30 -4.24
N LEU A 117 -8.89 21.85 -3.96
CA LEU A 117 -8.31 20.66 -4.54
C LEU A 117 -7.93 19.72 -3.40
N ASP A 118 -8.75 18.74 -3.12
CA ASP A 118 -8.47 17.70 -2.13
C ASP A 118 -8.76 16.29 -2.66
N ALA A 119 -8.22 15.28 -1.98
CA ALA A 119 -8.33 13.88 -2.39
C ALA A 119 -9.77 13.31 -2.36
N LYS A 120 -10.75 14.07 -1.88
CA LYS A 120 -12.15 13.62 -1.84
C LYS A 120 -12.87 13.78 -3.20
N TYR A 121 -12.33 14.63 -4.11
CA TYR A 121 -12.97 15.00 -5.38
C TYR A 121 -12.08 14.68 -6.59
N ILE A 122 -11.69 13.43 -6.73
CA ILE A 122 -10.77 12.96 -7.79
C ILE A 122 -11.32 13.22 -9.21
N LYS A 123 -12.65 13.20 -9.40
CA LYS A 123 -13.27 13.38 -10.74
C LYS A 123 -13.04 14.78 -11.33
N ASP A 124 -12.96 15.81 -10.48
CA ASP A 124 -12.83 17.20 -10.91
C ASP A 124 -11.38 17.74 -10.75
N GLU A 125 -10.45 16.87 -10.35
CA GLU A 125 -9.07 17.25 -10.03
C GLU A 125 -8.36 17.83 -11.27
N ALA A 126 -8.45 17.16 -12.40
CA ALA A 126 -7.78 17.57 -13.64
C ALA A 126 -8.29 18.94 -14.14
N ASP A 127 -9.59 19.18 -14.10
CA ASP A 127 -10.21 20.43 -14.48
C ASP A 127 -9.84 21.57 -13.55
N THR A 128 -9.81 21.32 -12.24
CA THR A 128 -9.41 22.31 -11.25
C THR A 128 -7.96 22.72 -11.43
N ILE A 129 -7.08 21.76 -11.72
CA ILE A 129 -5.67 22.01 -11.99
C ILE A 129 -5.49 22.78 -13.31
N ALA A 130 -6.17 22.39 -14.36
CA ALA A 130 -6.12 23.10 -15.64
C ALA A 130 -6.48 24.59 -15.48
N LYS A 131 -7.44 24.88 -14.62
CA LYS A 131 -7.92 26.25 -14.34
C LYS A 131 -7.05 27.01 -13.32
N ALA A 132 -6.19 26.33 -12.56
CA ALA A 132 -5.33 26.94 -11.55
C ALA A 132 -4.27 27.90 -12.12
N GLY A 133 -3.94 27.78 -13.40
CA GLY A 133 -2.98 28.64 -14.11
C GLY A 133 -3.59 29.92 -14.72
N PHE A 134 -4.90 30.10 -14.68
CA PHE A 134 -5.52 31.31 -15.23
C PHE A 134 -5.38 32.51 -14.29
N GLY A 135 -5.33 33.70 -14.87
CA GLY A 135 -5.25 34.96 -14.10
C GLY A 135 -6.32 35.04 -13.02
N ASN A 136 -5.99 35.59 -11.87
CA ASN A 136 -6.86 35.73 -10.68
C ASN A 136 -7.33 34.41 -10.02
N ALA A 137 -6.95 33.22 -10.56
CA ALA A 137 -7.33 31.96 -9.96
C ALA A 137 -6.69 31.79 -8.58
N ILE A 138 -7.49 31.42 -7.59
CA ILE A 138 -7.01 31.00 -6.27
C ILE A 138 -7.36 29.52 -6.12
N THR A 139 -6.35 28.68 -5.91
CA THR A 139 -6.53 27.25 -5.68
C THR A 139 -5.93 26.86 -4.35
N VAL A 140 -6.75 26.29 -3.45
CA VAL A 140 -6.31 25.79 -2.14
C VAL A 140 -6.20 24.29 -2.24
N SER A 141 -5.00 23.73 -1.99
CA SER A 141 -4.73 22.31 -2.12
C SER A 141 -4.03 21.73 -0.91
N THR A 142 -4.16 20.42 -0.71
CA THR A 142 -3.23 19.67 0.13
C THR A 142 -1.98 19.28 -0.66
N SER A 143 -0.88 18.94 0.02
CA SER A 143 0.42 18.65 -0.61
C SER A 143 0.38 17.52 -1.65
N VAL A 144 -0.56 16.59 -1.53
CA VAL A 144 -0.66 15.38 -2.37
C VAL A 144 -1.54 15.63 -3.60
N ALA A 145 -2.50 16.54 -3.51
CA ALA A 145 -3.45 16.82 -4.58
C ALA A 145 -2.76 17.40 -5.83
N GLY A 146 -3.19 16.98 -6.99
CA GLY A 146 -2.65 17.44 -8.27
C GLY A 146 -1.27 16.89 -8.65
N ARG A 147 -0.79 15.84 -7.97
CA ARG A 147 0.50 15.23 -8.30
C ARG A 147 0.45 14.59 -9.69
N GLY A 148 1.46 14.89 -10.52
CA GLY A 148 1.54 14.36 -11.89
C GLY A 148 0.90 15.26 -12.94
N THR A 149 0.10 16.25 -12.54
CA THR A 149 -0.55 17.18 -13.50
C THR A 149 0.20 18.51 -13.53
N ASP A 150 0.32 19.10 -14.73
CA ASP A 150 1.00 20.37 -14.96
C ASP A 150 0.04 21.54 -14.87
N ILE A 151 0.43 22.60 -14.13
CA ILE A 151 -0.30 23.88 -14.07
C ILE A 151 0.35 24.81 -15.07
N LYS A 152 -0.30 25.05 -16.20
CA LYS A 152 0.18 25.98 -17.23
C LYS A 152 -0.39 27.37 -16.99
N PRO A 153 0.45 28.37 -16.72
CA PRO A 153 -0.01 29.75 -16.57
C PRO A 153 -0.50 30.29 -17.93
N SER A 154 -1.62 31.02 -17.91
CA SER A 154 -2.13 31.72 -19.09
C SER A 154 -1.20 32.86 -19.49
N PRO A 155 -1.27 33.36 -20.75
CA PRO A 155 -0.43 34.49 -21.19
C PRO A 155 -0.53 35.72 -20.26
N ASP A 156 -1.72 36.03 -19.78
CA ASP A 156 -1.92 37.13 -18.82
C ASP A 156 -1.32 36.85 -17.45
N ALA A 157 -1.41 35.60 -17.00
CA ALA A 157 -0.75 35.17 -15.76
C ALA A 157 0.79 35.27 -15.89
N ILE A 158 1.36 34.93 -17.05
CA ILE A 158 2.80 35.10 -17.32
C ILE A 158 3.21 36.57 -17.22
N LYS A 159 2.44 37.49 -17.84
CA LYS A 159 2.68 38.93 -17.73
C LYS A 159 2.60 39.43 -16.30
N ALA A 160 1.68 38.90 -15.50
CA ALA A 160 1.53 39.20 -14.07
C ALA A 160 2.63 38.59 -13.18
N GLY A 161 3.61 37.88 -13.73
CA GLY A 161 4.72 37.27 -12.98
C GLY A 161 4.59 35.76 -12.73
N GLY A 162 3.65 35.09 -13.42
CA GLY A 162 3.44 33.65 -13.37
C GLY A 162 2.74 33.17 -12.09
N LEU A 163 2.69 31.86 -11.90
CA LEU A 163 2.04 31.24 -10.76
C LEU A 163 2.76 31.58 -9.44
N MET A 164 2.00 32.09 -8.47
CA MET A 164 2.45 32.24 -7.09
C MET A 164 2.13 30.98 -6.29
N VAL A 165 3.11 30.42 -5.60
CA VAL A 165 2.92 29.31 -4.67
C VAL A 165 3.08 29.79 -3.24
N ILE A 166 2.07 29.55 -2.43
CA ILE A 166 2.05 29.87 -0.99
C ILE A 166 2.01 28.56 -0.20
N GLY A 167 3.03 28.30 0.64
CA GLY A 167 2.97 27.25 1.66
C GLY A 167 2.42 27.82 2.97
N THR A 168 1.32 27.28 3.47
CA THR A 168 0.72 27.77 4.73
C THR A 168 1.51 27.42 5.97
N ASP A 169 2.38 26.42 5.84
CA ASP A 169 3.23 25.84 6.89
C ASP A 169 4.44 25.17 6.24
N LEU A 170 5.49 24.84 6.99
CA LEU A 170 6.53 23.92 6.54
C LEU A 170 6.03 22.50 6.66
N PHE A 171 6.27 21.71 5.62
CA PHE A 171 5.98 20.27 5.65
C PHE A 171 7.00 19.53 6.49
N GLU A 172 6.70 18.27 6.84
CA GLU A 172 7.61 17.41 7.60
C GLU A 172 8.91 17.06 6.84
N SER A 173 8.97 17.36 5.55
CA SER A 173 10.13 17.11 4.70
C SER A 173 10.39 18.25 3.73
N VAL A 174 11.64 18.67 3.63
CA VAL A 174 12.14 19.62 2.62
C VAL A 174 11.78 19.20 1.20
N ARG A 175 11.71 17.90 0.94
CA ARG A 175 11.32 17.39 -0.38
C ARG A 175 9.88 17.76 -0.74
N VAL A 176 8.97 17.73 0.21
CA VAL A 176 7.56 18.11 -0.01
C VAL A 176 7.45 19.62 -0.27
N ASP A 177 8.18 20.45 0.49
CA ASP A 177 8.28 21.89 0.23
C ASP A 177 8.77 22.15 -1.20
N ARG A 178 9.85 21.46 -1.62
CA ARG A 178 10.40 21.56 -2.98
C ARG A 178 9.42 21.08 -4.04
N GLN A 179 8.62 20.04 -3.78
CA GLN A 179 7.57 19.58 -4.70
C GLN A 179 6.46 20.61 -4.85
N LEU A 180 6.07 21.28 -3.76
CA LEU A 180 5.10 22.35 -3.82
C LEU A 180 5.65 23.56 -4.57
N LYS A 181 6.87 24.04 -4.24
CA LYS A 181 7.57 25.10 -5.00
C LYS A 181 7.65 24.77 -6.50
N GLY A 182 7.95 23.50 -6.79
CA GLY A 182 8.07 22.99 -8.16
C GLY A 182 6.76 22.94 -8.98
N ARG A 183 5.64 23.36 -8.39
CA ARG A 183 4.40 23.59 -9.15
C ARG A 183 4.47 24.87 -9.99
N SER A 184 5.34 25.81 -9.64
CA SER A 184 5.57 27.09 -10.31
C SER A 184 6.93 27.12 -11.00
N GLY A 185 7.08 27.97 -12.00
CA GLY A 185 8.33 28.18 -12.72
C GLY A 185 8.77 26.99 -13.56
N ARG A 186 7.86 26.27 -14.19
CA ARG A 186 8.15 25.13 -15.05
C ARG A 186 8.50 25.59 -16.46
N GLN A 187 9.35 24.83 -17.14
CA GLN A 187 9.70 25.05 -18.55
C GLN A 187 10.19 26.48 -18.87
N GLY A 188 10.85 27.14 -17.90
CA GLY A 188 11.33 28.51 -18.05
C GLY A 188 10.26 29.58 -17.86
N ASP A 189 9.06 29.23 -17.40
CA ASP A 189 8.02 30.20 -17.06
C ASP A 189 8.40 31.02 -15.82
N PRO A 190 7.96 32.29 -15.72
CA PRO A 190 8.09 33.06 -14.50
C PRO A 190 7.21 32.44 -13.40
N GLY A 191 7.58 32.72 -12.17
CA GLY A 191 6.84 32.26 -11.01
C GLY A 191 7.50 32.65 -9.71
N SER A 192 6.85 32.42 -8.59
CA SER A 192 7.49 32.61 -7.29
C SER A 192 6.88 31.71 -6.21
N SER A 193 7.58 31.57 -5.10
CA SER A 193 7.07 30.87 -3.94
C SER A 193 7.40 31.59 -2.64
N VAL A 194 6.55 31.45 -1.65
CA VAL A 194 6.76 31.88 -0.26
C VAL A 194 6.14 30.88 0.69
N PHE A 195 6.82 30.62 1.79
CA PHE A 195 6.30 29.79 2.88
C PHE A 195 6.13 30.64 4.13
N PHE A 196 5.11 30.32 4.90
CA PHE A 196 4.75 30.99 6.14
C PHE A 196 4.90 30.02 7.31
N ALA A 197 5.34 30.52 8.46
CA ALA A 197 5.44 29.76 9.69
C ALA A 197 5.09 30.63 10.90
N SER A 198 4.82 29.99 12.03
CA SER A 198 4.63 30.67 13.32
C SER A 198 5.29 29.91 14.45
N LEU A 199 5.56 30.60 15.57
CA LEU A 199 6.09 29.94 16.77
C LEU A 199 5.15 28.88 17.36
N GLU A 200 3.87 28.87 16.94
CA GLU A 200 2.86 27.90 17.35
C GLU A 200 2.77 26.67 16.43
N ASP A 201 3.60 26.61 15.38
CA ASP A 201 3.53 25.53 14.41
C ASP A 201 3.99 24.18 14.99
N GLN A 202 3.26 23.11 14.65
CA GLN A 202 3.54 21.76 15.16
C GLN A 202 4.92 21.22 14.79
N ILE A 203 5.53 21.71 13.72
CA ILE A 203 6.87 21.27 13.30
C ILE A 203 7.91 21.52 14.41
N LEU A 204 7.75 22.57 15.21
CA LEU A 204 8.66 22.93 16.30
C LEU A 204 8.68 21.90 17.44
N LYS A 205 7.66 21.07 17.59
CA LYS A 205 7.65 19.94 18.54
C LYS A 205 8.77 18.91 18.27
N ASN A 206 9.43 18.99 17.13
CA ASN A 206 10.59 18.16 16.82
C ASN A 206 11.91 18.74 17.31
N LEU A 207 11.89 19.89 17.97
CA LEU A 207 13.03 20.45 18.70
C LEU A 207 13.11 19.84 20.10
N ASN A 208 14.32 19.86 20.68
CA ASN A 208 14.49 19.58 22.10
C ASN A 208 14.06 20.80 22.94
N GLN A 209 13.87 20.60 24.25
CA GLN A 209 13.38 21.65 25.14
C GLN A 209 14.29 22.87 25.16
N LYS A 210 15.61 22.67 25.19
CA LYS A 210 16.59 23.78 25.18
C LYS A 210 16.45 24.66 23.93
N ASP A 211 16.26 24.05 22.76
CA ASP A 211 16.05 24.81 21.52
C ASP A 211 14.71 25.56 21.51
N LEU A 212 13.66 24.95 22.08
CA LEU A 212 12.35 25.60 22.23
C LEU A 212 12.44 26.82 23.13
N ASP A 213 13.02 26.67 24.32
CA ASP A 213 13.20 27.78 25.27
C ASP A 213 14.02 28.91 24.63
N SER A 214 15.10 28.58 23.91
CA SER A 214 15.90 29.58 23.22
C SER A 214 15.12 30.30 22.14
N LEU A 215 14.29 29.58 21.37
CA LEU A 215 13.44 30.16 20.32
C LEU A 215 12.35 31.07 20.90
N GLU A 216 11.74 30.69 22.03
CA GLU A 216 10.74 31.50 22.74
C GLU A 216 11.36 32.78 23.25
N HIS A 217 12.51 32.72 23.91
CA HIS A 217 13.24 33.92 24.37
C HIS A 217 13.61 34.84 23.20
N LEU A 218 14.10 34.25 22.10
CA LEU A 218 14.43 34.98 20.90
C LEU A 218 13.17 35.65 20.31
N GLY A 219 12.06 34.90 20.18
CA GLY A 219 10.79 35.43 19.69
C GLY A 219 10.22 36.55 20.54
N ALA A 220 10.37 36.48 21.87
CA ALA A 220 9.98 37.52 22.81
C ALA A 220 10.79 38.83 22.70
N SER A 221 12.06 38.71 22.30
CA SER A 221 12.98 39.87 22.17
C SER A 221 12.64 40.79 21.00
N TYR A 222 11.91 40.33 20.00
CA TYR A 222 11.48 41.16 18.87
C TYR A 222 10.23 41.96 19.21
N SER A 223 10.19 43.25 18.83
CA SER A 223 9.04 44.12 18.96
C SER A 223 8.00 43.92 17.86
N THR A 224 8.38 43.37 16.73
CA THR A 224 7.55 43.17 15.54
C THR A 224 6.80 41.82 15.56
N ASP A 225 5.62 41.80 14.92
CA ASP A 225 4.81 40.57 14.75
C ASP A 225 5.46 39.55 13.82
N GLU A 226 6.18 40.03 12.79
CA GLU A 226 6.99 39.22 11.87
C GLU A 226 8.45 39.19 12.36
N ILE A 227 8.95 37.98 12.58
CA ILE A 227 10.28 37.72 13.14
C ILE A 227 11.16 36.88 12.19
N SER A 228 11.08 37.21 10.91
CA SER A 228 11.67 36.45 9.81
C SER A 228 13.19 36.62 9.69
N THR A 229 13.94 36.47 10.79
CA THR A 229 15.41 36.57 10.82
C THR A 229 16.05 35.22 10.48
N ASP A 230 17.30 35.25 10.02
CA ASP A 230 18.04 34.00 9.70
C ASP A 230 18.30 33.16 10.95
N GLU A 231 18.40 33.79 12.10
CA GLU A 231 18.57 33.10 13.37
C GLU A 231 17.31 32.27 13.72
N VAL A 232 16.13 32.87 13.61
CA VAL A 232 14.85 32.17 13.85
C VAL A 232 14.63 31.08 12.80
N ARG A 233 14.95 31.33 11.52
CA ARG A 233 14.82 30.32 10.43
C ARG A 233 15.63 29.07 10.70
N LYS A 234 16.79 29.16 11.35
CA LYS A 234 17.64 28.00 11.70
C LYS A 234 16.90 26.99 12.58
N TYR A 235 16.07 27.44 13.52
CA TYR A 235 15.30 26.54 14.37
C TYR A 235 14.24 25.78 13.58
N PHE A 236 13.55 26.42 12.66
CA PHE A 236 12.58 25.76 11.78
C PHE A 236 13.25 24.71 10.87
N HIS A 237 14.40 25.03 10.28
CA HIS A 237 15.19 24.07 9.51
C HIS A 237 15.68 22.91 10.37
N LYS A 238 16.12 23.18 11.60
CA LYS A 238 16.53 22.13 12.56
C LYS A 238 15.36 21.22 12.92
N ALA A 239 14.19 21.78 13.19
CA ALA A 239 12.98 21.02 13.48
C ALA A 239 12.58 20.08 12.31
N GLN A 240 12.65 20.61 11.09
CA GLN A 240 12.35 19.83 9.87
C GLN A 240 13.38 18.71 9.66
N LEU A 241 14.66 18.98 9.85
CA LEU A 241 15.73 17.99 9.75
C LEU A 241 15.58 16.88 10.79
N ASN A 242 15.24 17.22 12.04
CA ASN A 242 14.98 16.25 13.10
C ASN A 242 13.81 15.32 12.72
N ARG A 243 12.75 15.87 12.15
CA ARG A 243 11.61 15.11 11.67
C ARG A 243 11.96 14.18 10.51
N GLU A 244 12.72 14.66 9.55
CA GLU A 244 13.22 13.83 8.44
C GLU A 244 14.09 12.67 8.94
N ASN A 245 15.01 12.95 9.87
CA ASN A 245 15.89 11.95 10.47
C ASN A 245 15.07 10.89 11.25
N PHE A 246 14.04 11.31 11.98
CA PHE A 246 13.13 10.38 12.65
C PHE A 246 12.49 9.40 11.66
N PHE A 247 11.91 9.88 10.56
CA PHE A 247 11.32 9.01 9.56
C PHE A 247 12.35 8.16 8.81
N LYS A 248 13.52 8.72 8.52
CA LYS A 248 14.62 7.97 7.92
C LYS A 248 15.02 6.79 8.82
N ASN A 249 15.17 7.01 10.11
CA ASN A 249 15.52 5.96 11.06
C ASN A 249 14.41 4.90 11.16
N ARG A 250 13.14 5.31 11.17
CA ARG A 250 12.01 4.37 11.13
C ARG A 250 12.02 3.51 9.87
N ARG A 251 12.25 4.10 8.69
CA ARG A 251 12.36 3.34 7.42
C ARG A 251 13.51 2.35 7.45
N LYS A 252 14.68 2.76 7.95
CA LYS A 252 15.86 1.88 8.13
C LYS A 252 15.54 0.72 9.06
N GLU A 253 14.90 1.00 10.19
CA GLU A 253 14.53 -0.01 11.16
C GLU A 253 13.51 -1.00 10.58
N THR A 254 12.48 -0.51 9.90
CA THR A 254 11.51 -1.38 9.20
C THR A 254 12.21 -2.25 8.15
N ALA A 255 13.14 -1.68 7.38
CA ALA A 255 13.89 -2.42 6.38
C ALA A 255 14.80 -3.49 7.01
N ARG A 256 15.46 -3.17 8.15
CA ARG A 256 16.28 -4.12 8.91
C ARG A 256 15.43 -5.28 9.44
N LYS A 257 14.28 -4.98 10.04
CA LYS A 257 13.36 -6.01 10.56
C LYS A 257 12.89 -6.95 9.45
N ASP A 258 12.55 -6.41 8.30
CA ASP A 258 12.11 -7.23 7.18
C ASP A 258 13.25 -8.07 6.56
N ASP A 259 14.50 -7.56 6.56
CA ASP A 259 15.66 -8.33 6.11
C ASP A 259 15.91 -9.59 6.97
N ILE A 260 15.60 -9.51 8.26
CA ILE A 260 15.72 -10.65 9.18
C ILE A 260 14.67 -11.73 8.85
N ILE A 261 13.46 -11.34 8.46
CA ILE A 261 12.35 -12.27 8.11
C ILE A 261 12.47 -12.78 6.66
N ALA A 262 13.18 -12.07 5.79
CA ALA A 262 13.21 -12.35 4.36
C ALA A 262 13.66 -13.79 3.99
N PRO A 263 14.68 -14.40 4.65
CA PRO A 263 15.06 -15.78 4.37
C PRO A 263 13.96 -16.79 4.69
N GLN A 264 13.29 -16.64 5.85
CA GLN A 264 12.18 -17.49 6.26
C GLN A 264 10.99 -17.30 5.32
N ARG A 265 10.70 -16.04 4.92
CA ARG A 265 9.67 -15.74 3.91
C ARG A 265 9.95 -16.46 2.60
N LYS A 266 11.18 -16.38 2.09
CA LYS A 266 11.56 -17.04 0.85
C LYS A 266 11.31 -18.54 0.92
N LYS A 267 11.84 -19.22 1.94
CA LYS A 267 11.68 -20.66 2.18
C LYS A 267 10.20 -21.05 2.31
N PHE A 268 9.43 -20.27 3.06
CA PHE A 268 8.01 -20.51 3.27
C PHE A 268 7.21 -20.41 1.97
N TYR A 269 7.41 -19.34 1.20
CA TYR A 269 6.69 -19.15 -0.07
C TYR A 269 7.13 -20.12 -1.16
N GLU A 270 8.38 -20.60 -1.17
CA GLU A 270 8.80 -21.67 -2.06
C GLU A 270 8.00 -22.96 -1.81
N GLN A 271 7.81 -23.34 -0.54
CA GLN A 271 6.98 -24.49 -0.16
C GLN A 271 5.51 -24.26 -0.49
N ARG A 272 4.98 -23.10 -0.12
CA ARG A 272 3.59 -22.73 -0.40
C ARG A 272 3.29 -22.74 -1.90
N ASN A 273 4.16 -22.16 -2.71
CA ASN A 273 3.99 -22.11 -4.16
C ASN A 273 4.10 -23.51 -4.79
N ALA A 274 4.97 -24.37 -4.27
CA ALA A 274 5.01 -25.75 -4.72
C ALA A 274 3.65 -26.45 -4.52
N VAL A 275 2.99 -26.24 -3.38
CA VAL A 275 1.64 -26.76 -3.13
C VAL A 275 0.60 -26.10 -4.02
N LEU A 276 0.70 -24.76 -4.22
CA LEU A 276 -0.24 -24.00 -5.03
C LEU A 276 -0.29 -24.45 -6.49
N PHE A 277 0.89 -24.74 -7.07
CA PHE A 277 1.00 -25.08 -8.49
C PHE A 277 0.97 -26.58 -8.79
N CYS A 278 1.07 -27.44 -7.76
CA CYS A 278 1.12 -28.89 -7.95
C CYS A 278 0.44 -29.63 -6.80
N ALA A 279 -0.71 -30.22 -7.08
CA ALA A 279 -1.47 -31.00 -6.09
C ALA A 279 -0.73 -32.25 -5.59
N ASP A 280 0.16 -32.86 -6.38
CA ASP A 280 0.96 -34.02 -5.96
C ASP A 280 1.96 -33.69 -4.84
N VAL A 281 2.32 -32.40 -4.67
CA VAL A 281 3.12 -31.92 -3.53
C VAL A 281 2.33 -32.04 -2.23
N ALA A 282 1.02 -31.81 -2.28
CA ALA A 282 0.15 -31.97 -1.12
C ALA A 282 0.15 -33.40 -0.60
N ASP A 283 0.06 -34.39 -1.48
CA ASP A 283 0.15 -35.81 -1.09
C ASP A 283 1.50 -36.16 -0.46
N ARG A 284 2.61 -35.61 -1.00
CA ARG A 284 3.95 -35.82 -0.41
C ARG A 284 4.04 -35.25 0.99
N ILE A 285 3.53 -34.02 1.21
CA ILE A 285 3.52 -33.38 2.53
C ILE A 285 2.68 -34.20 3.52
N VAL A 286 1.49 -34.65 3.13
CA VAL A 286 0.64 -35.49 3.98
C VAL A 286 1.35 -36.79 4.32
N ASN A 287 2.01 -37.44 3.37
CA ASN A 287 2.77 -38.68 3.60
C ASN A 287 3.98 -38.47 4.54
N GLU A 288 4.67 -37.32 4.47
CA GLU A 288 5.73 -36.96 5.40
C GLU A 288 5.18 -36.75 6.83
N ILE A 289 4.10 -35.99 6.93
CA ILE A 289 3.45 -35.72 8.24
C ILE A 289 2.96 -37.03 8.90
N THR A 290 2.42 -37.95 8.11
CA THR A 290 1.93 -39.24 8.62
C THR A 290 3.04 -40.19 9.08
N LYS A 291 4.23 -40.14 8.45
CA LYS A 291 5.39 -40.91 8.92
C LYS A 291 5.85 -40.57 10.34
N ASP A 292 5.73 -39.26 10.68
CA ASP A 292 6.11 -38.75 12.00
C ASP A 292 4.98 -38.88 13.03
N SER A 293 3.80 -39.28 12.61
CA SER A 293 2.60 -39.41 13.45
C SER A 293 2.18 -40.88 13.61
N LYS A 294 1.36 -41.16 14.61
CA LYS A 294 0.75 -42.50 14.79
C LYS A 294 -0.46 -42.73 13.87
N VAL A 295 -0.72 -41.81 12.94
CA VAL A 295 -1.86 -41.85 12.03
C VAL A 295 -1.43 -42.38 10.67
N SER A 296 -2.08 -43.45 10.19
CA SER A 296 -1.81 -43.96 8.85
C SER A 296 -2.49 -43.11 7.76
N THR A 297 -1.87 -43.06 6.59
CA THR A 297 -2.46 -42.40 5.41
C THR A 297 -3.81 -43.02 5.02
N GLU A 298 -4.00 -44.30 5.32
CA GLU A 298 -5.25 -45.03 5.05
C GLU A 298 -6.44 -44.46 5.88
N VAL A 299 -6.21 -44.13 7.16
CA VAL A 299 -7.24 -43.50 8.01
C VAL A 299 -7.69 -42.18 7.42
N ILE A 300 -6.75 -41.36 6.94
CA ILE A 300 -7.05 -40.09 6.26
C ILE A 300 -7.85 -40.34 4.99
N ASN A 301 -7.42 -41.28 4.14
CA ASN A 301 -8.09 -41.58 2.88
C ASN A 301 -9.52 -42.12 3.10
N ASN A 302 -9.73 -42.97 4.10
CA ASN A 302 -11.08 -43.47 4.46
C ASN A 302 -11.99 -42.35 4.93
N HIS A 303 -11.46 -41.40 5.71
CA HIS A 303 -12.21 -40.21 6.10
C HIS A 303 -12.56 -39.33 4.89
N LEU A 304 -11.60 -39.08 4.01
CA LEU A 304 -11.83 -38.30 2.78
C LEU A 304 -12.80 -39.00 1.81
N MET A 305 -12.84 -40.33 1.76
CA MET A 305 -13.83 -41.09 0.98
C MET A 305 -15.24 -40.82 1.47
N SER A 306 -15.45 -40.87 2.79
CA SER A 306 -16.75 -40.54 3.40
C SER A 306 -17.16 -39.07 3.11
N LEU A 307 -16.19 -38.15 3.21
CA LEU A 307 -16.39 -36.75 2.91
C LEU A 307 -16.75 -36.53 1.43
N TYR A 308 -16.05 -37.21 0.50
CA TYR A 308 -16.32 -37.14 -0.93
C TYR A 308 -17.73 -37.58 -1.27
N HIS A 309 -18.20 -38.73 -0.75
CA HIS A 309 -19.57 -39.20 -1.04
C HIS A 309 -20.63 -38.23 -0.54
N LYS A 310 -20.48 -37.74 0.68
CA LYS A 310 -21.39 -36.72 1.24
C LYS A 310 -21.37 -35.42 0.43
N THR A 311 -20.20 -34.93 0.06
CA THR A 311 -20.06 -33.70 -0.73
C THR A 311 -20.67 -33.86 -2.10
N LYS A 312 -20.40 -34.97 -2.78
CA LYS A 312 -20.96 -35.28 -4.10
C LYS A 312 -22.46 -35.32 -4.09
N GLU A 313 -23.08 -35.95 -3.08
CA GLU A 313 -24.55 -35.99 -2.93
C GLU A 313 -25.13 -34.58 -2.73
N LEU A 314 -24.54 -33.78 -1.84
CA LEU A 314 -24.97 -32.41 -1.56
C LEU A 314 -24.85 -31.49 -2.78
N VAL A 315 -23.72 -31.57 -3.50
CA VAL A 315 -23.47 -30.80 -4.73
C VAL A 315 -24.51 -31.18 -5.79
N THR A 316 -24.75 -32.48 -6.00
CA THR A 316 -25.71 -32.95 -6.99
C THR A 316 -27.14 -32.48 -6.68
N ARG A 317 -27.54 -32.45 -5.40
CA ARG A 317 -28.81 -31.88 -4.97
C ARG A 317 -28.89 -30.37 -5.19
N SER A 318 -27.81 -29.65 -4.84
CA SER A 318 -27.73 -28.18 -4.97
C SER A 318 -27.72 -27.72 -6.42
N THR A 319 -27.01 -28.42 -7.32
CA THR A 319 -26.97 -28.08 -8.76
C THR A 319 -28.29 -28.39 -9.48
N LYS A 320 -29.05 -29.37 -9.03
CA LYS A 320 -30.44 -29.58 -9.52
C LYS A 320 -31.34 -28.39 -9.22
N ASN A 321 -31.15 -27.76 -8.08
CA ASN A 321 -31.94 -26.61 -7.65
C ASN A 321 -31.43 -25.28 -8.19
N ASN A 322 -30.14 -25.20 -8.53
CA ASN A 322 -29.50 -24.01 -9.10
C ASN A 322 -28.40 -24.41 -10.09
N PRO A 323 -28.72 -24.56 -11.39
CA PRO A 323 -27.79 -25.02 -12.43
C PRO A 323 -26.57 -24.12 -12.63
N ASN A 324 -26.63 -22.83 -12.25
CA ASN A 324 -25.57 -21.84 -12.41
C ASN A 324 -24.56 -21.85 -11.26
N ARG A 325 -24.73 -22.72 -10.27
CA ARG A 325 -23.80 -22.77 -9.12
C ARG A 325 -22.48 -23.41 -9.54
N THR A 326 -21.40 -22.61 -9.43
CA THR A 326 -20.04 -23.05 -9.81
C THR A 326 -19.14 -23.39 -8.62
N GLU A 327 -19.57 -23.07 -7.38
CA GLU A 327 -18.74 -23.18 -6.19
C GLU A 327 -19.49 -23.75 -5.01
N VAL A 328 -18.81 -24.52 -4.18
CA VAL A 328 -19.29 -25.02 -2.89
C VAL A 328 -18.30 -24.75 -1.78
N PHE A 329 -18.82 -24.50 -0.58
CA PHE A 329 -18.02 -24.27 0.61
C PHE A 329 -18.07 -25.49 1.52
N ILE A 330 -16.94 -26.02 1.91
CA ILE A 330 -16.80 -27.13 2.83
C ILE A 330 -16.18 -26.62 4.13
N PRO A 331 -16.94 -26.43 5.19
CA PRO A 331 -16.44 -25.94 6.48
C PRO A 331 -15.64 -27.01 7.23
N PHE A 332 -14.78 -26.58 8.14
CA PHE A 332 -13.79 -27.43 8.80
C PHE A 332 -14.20 -28.01 10.14
N SER A 333 -15.09 -27.47 10.87
CA SER A 333 -15.66 -28.04 12.11
C SER A 333 -16.69 -27.09 12.71
N GLU A 334 -17.51 -27.58 13.60
CA GLU A 334 -18.51 -26.79 14.34
C GLU A 334 -17.91 -25.68 15.20
N SER A 335 -16.66 -25.81 15.67
CA SER A 335 -16.00 -24.83 16.52
C SER A 335 -15.24 -23.73 15.76
N MET A 336 -15.14 -23.81 14.44
CA MET A 336 -14.41 -22.85 13.60
C MET A 336 -15.30 -22.39 12.43
N HIS A 337 -16.34 -21.66 12.72
CA HIS A 337 -17.31 -21.14 11.74
C HIS A 337 -16.75 -20.23 10.64
N THR A 338 -15.47 -19.85 10.74
CA THR A 338 -14.85 -18.89 9.82
C THR A 338 -13.99 -19.51 8.72
N PHE A 339 -13.78 -20.82 8.73
CA PHE A 339 -12.91 -21.46 7.74
C PHE A 339 -13.67 -22.54 6.95
N ALA A 340 -14.03 -22.19 5.72
CA ALA A 340 -14.56 -23.11 4.74
C ALA A 340 -13.60 -23.24 3.55
N ILE A 341 -13.46 -24.44 3.01
CA ILE A 341 -12.79 -24.63 1.72
C ILE A 341 -13.80 -24.37 0.63
N LYS A 342 -13.43 -23.46 -0.27
CA LYS A 342 -14.15 -23.21 -1.50
C LYS A 342 -13.64 -24.19 -2.56
N LEU A 343 -14.50 -25.06 -3.05
CA LEU A 343 -14.20 -25.98 -4.15
C LEU A 343 -15.13 -25.69 -5.33
N GLU A 344 -14.57 -25.82 -6.53
CA GLU A 344 -15.39 -25.76 -7.74
C GLU A 344 -16.31 -26.99 -7.81
N VAL A 345 -17.52 -26.82 -8.29
CA VAL A 345 -18.51 -27.89 -8.40
C VAL A 345 -17.98 -29.04 -9.26
N GLU A 346 -17.26 -28.72 -10.35
CA GLU A 346 -16.64 -29.72 -11.22
C GLU A 346 -15.61 -30.59 -10.50
N LEU A 347 -14.82 -29.99 -9.58
CA LEU A 347 -13.82 -30.72 -8.78
C LEU A 347 -14.49 -31.67 -7.78
N THR A 348 -15.61 -31.26 -7.18
CA THR A 348 -16.32 -32.10 -6.21
C THR A 348 -17.11 -33.25 -6.86
N ILE A 349 -17.47 -33.11 -8.12
CA ILE A 349 -18.16 -34.16 -8.91
C ILE A 349 -17.16 -35.10 -9.62
N ALA A 350 -15.88 -34.67 -9.77
CA ALA A 350 -14.82 -35.43 -10.39
C ALA A 350 -14.50 -36.78 -9.67
N SER A 351 -13.43 -37.42 -10.08
CA SER A 351 -12.99 -38.67 -9.43
C SER A 351 -12.57 -38.42 -7.98
N PHE A 352 -12.71 -39.45 -7.15
CA PHE A 352 -12.27 -39.42 -5.76
C PHE A 352 -10.79 -39.01 -5.61
N GLU A 353 -9.94 -39.51 -6.47
CA GLU A 353 -8.51 -39.19 -6.44
C GLU A 353 -8.28 -37.67 -6.64
N TYR A 354 -8.97 -37.10 -7.61
CA TYR A 354 -8.85 -35.66 -7.91
C TYR A 354 -9.40 -34.81 -6.75
N PHE A 355 -10.55 -35.19 -6.23
CA PHE A 355 -11.12 -34.55 -5.05
C PHE A 355 -10.17 -34.57 -3.85
N CYS A 356 -9.58 -35.72 -3.54
CA CYS A 356 -8.65 -35.86 -2.42
C CYS A 356 -7.40 -35.00 -2.58
N LYS A 357 -6.80 -34.97 -3.77
CA LYS A 357 -5.62 -34.16 -4.06
C LYS A 357 -5.94 -32.67 -3.87
N GLU A 358 -7.05 -32.22 -4.45
CA GLU A 358 -7.44 -30.81 -4.37
C GLU A 358 -7.81 -30.44 -2.94
N TYR A 359 -8.57 -31.27 -2.24
CA TYR A 359 -8.93 -31.05 -0.85
C TYR A 359 -7.69 -30.90 0.07
N LYS A 360 -6.75 -31.84 -0.02
CA LYS A 360 -5.47 -31.76 0.72
C LYS A 360 -4.72 -30.49 0.38
N ARG A 361 -4.65 -30.11 -0.89
CA ARG A 361 -4.00 -28.88 -1.37
C ARG A 361 -4.61 -27.63 -0.73
N GLN A 362 -5.93 -27.52 -0.73
CA GLN A 362 -6.64 -26.39 -0.16
C GLN A 362 -6.45 -26.32 1.36
N VAL A 363 -6.52 -27.44 2.06
CA VAL A 363 -6.26 -27.51 3.51
C VAL A 363 -4.85 -27.00 3.83
N ILE A 364 -3.84 -27.46 3.11
CA ILE A 364 -2.45 -27.07 3.34
C ILE A 364 -2.25 -25.57 3.09
N LEU A 365 -2.77 -25.06 1.97
CA LEU A 365 -2.64 -23.64 1.63
C LEU A 365 -3.29 -22.73 2.68
N GLN A 366 -4.48 -23.08 3.16
CA GLN A 366 -5.15 -22.29 4.21
C GLN A 366 -4.39 -22.32 5.53
N VAL A 367 -3.87 -23.48 5.93
CA VAL A 367 -3.06 -23.57 7.15
C VAL A 367 -1.76 -22.77 7.00
N TYR A 368 -1.10 -22.86 5.85
CA TYR A 368 0.09 -22.08 5.57
C TYR A 368 -0.18 -20.58 5.67
N ASP A 369 -1.22 -20.08 5.02
CA ASP A 369 -1.54 -18.65 5.01
C ASP A 369 -1.87 -18.13 6.42
N MET A 370 -2.63 -18.90 7.21
CA MET A 370 -3.01 -18.53 8.57
C MET A 370 -1.78 -18.51 9.52
N GLU A 371 -0.96 -19.55 9.49
CA GLU A 371 0.19 -19.67 10.39
C GLU A 371 1.28 -18.66 10.02
N TRP A 372 1.50 -18.42 8.72
CA TRP A 372 2.42 -17.38 8.27
C TRP A 372 1.98 -15.98 8.71
N LYS A 373 0.70 -15.65 8.58
CA LYS A 373 0.16 -14.39 9.06
C LYS A 373 0.42 -14.22 10.55
N THR A 374 0.10 -15.24 11.35
CA THR A 374 0.32 -15.23 12.80
C THR A 374 1.80 -15.07 13.16
N PHE A 375 2.69 -15.76 12.45
CA PHE A 375 4.13 -15.65 12.62
C PHE A 375 4.65 -14.24 12.32
N VAL A 376 4.25 -13.66 11.17
CA VAL A 376 4.69 -12.30 10.78
C VAL A 376 4.20 -11.25 11.77
N LEU A 377 2.94 -11.31 12.19
CA LEU A 377 2.38 -10.38 13.19
C LEU A 377 3.14 -10.46 14.52
N TYR A 378 3.40 -11.67 14.99
CA TYR A 378 4.21 -11.88 16.21
C TYR A 378 5.61 -11.29 16.06
N MET A 379 6.26 -11.52 14.91
CA MET A 379 7.61 -11.02 14.65
C MET A 379 7.66 -9.51 14.57
N MET A 380 6.72 -8.88 13.86
CA MET A 380 6.66 -7.42 13.75
C MET A 380 6.52 -6.72 15.11
N GLY A 381 5.83 -7.34 16.07
CA GLY A 381 5.68 -6.82 17.43
C GLY A 381 6.91 -7.06 18.35
N ASN A 382 7.75 -8.05 18.06
CA ASN A 382 8.80 -8.50 18.97
C ASN A 382 10.24 -8.36 18.44
N LEU A 383 10.44 -7.94 17.18
CA LEU A 383 11.78 -7.86 16.57
C LEU A 383 12.76 -6.88 17.21
N ASP A 384 12.30 -5.95 18.05
CA ASP A 384 13.17 -5.04 18.80
C ASP A 384 13.92 -5.74 19.93
N ARG A 385 13.44 -6.92 20.36
CA ARG A 385 13.95 -7.70 21.49
C ARG A 385 14.48 -9.07 21.10
N ALA A 386 14.30 -9.48 19.86
CA ALA A 386 14.58 -10.84 19.45
C ALA A 386 16.00 -10.99 18.88
N GLU A 387 16.77 -11.90 19.41
CA GLU A 387 17.97 -12.44 18.80
C GLU A 387 17.61 -13.32 17.60
N ILE A 388 18.49 -13.45 16.62
CA ILE A 388 18.27 -14.26 15.40
C ILE A 388 17.93 -15.70 15.73
N GLU A 389 18.57 -16.26 16.76
CA GLU A 389 18.31 -17.62 17.26
C GLU A 389 16.86 -17.83 17.72
N MET A 390 16.27 -16.83 18.38
CA MET A 390 14.87 -16.87 18.79
C MET A 390 13.92 -16.92 17.57
N LEU A 391 14.30 -16.30 16.48
CA LEU A 391 13.58 -16.29 15.20
C LEU A 391 13.52 -17.66 14.57
N ASP A 392 14.68 -18.34 14.45
CA ASP A 392 14.78 -19.66 13.84
C ASP A 392 14.05 -20.71 14.70
N ASN A 393 14.13 -20.59 16.02
CA ASN A 393 13.37 -21.42 16.94
C ASN A 393 11.86 -21.22 16.80
N LYS A 394 11.41 -19.98 16.67
CA LYS A 394 9.98 -19.66 16.46
C LYS A 394 9.49 -20.15 15.10
N TYR A 395 10.29 -19.98 14.04
CA TYR A 395 9.97 -20.49 12.72
C TYR A 395 9.89 -22.03 12.71
N SER A 396 10.86 -22.69 13.34
CA SER A 396 10.87 -24.15 13.47
C SER A 396 9.66 -24.68 14.23
N LYS A 397 9.25 -23.97 15.33
CA LYS A 397 8.03 -24.29 16.07
C LYS A 397 6.79 -24.12 15.20
N MET A 398 6.67 -23.01 14.46
CA MET A 398 5.56 -22.78 13.52
C MET A 398 5.45 -23.92 12.50
N THR A 399 6.56 -24.37 11.91
CA THR A 399 6.55 -25.47 10.94
C THR A 399 6.00 -26.77 11.55
N LYS A 400 6.39 -27.10 12.78
CA LYS A 400 5.85 -28.26 13.51
C LYS A 400 4.35 -28.10 13.82
N ASP A 401 3.93 -26.90 14.20
CA ASP A 401 2.53 -26.60 14.47
C ASP A 401 1.68 -26.70 13.19
N ILE A 402 2.19 -26.24 12.05
CA ILE A 402 1.57 -26.41 10.73
C ILE A 402 1.27 -27.89 10.45
N HIS A 403 2.25 -28.77 10.63
CA HIS A 403 2.07 -30.22 10.39
C HIS A 403 0.95 -30.79 11.27
N ARG A 404 0.94 -30.44 12.55
CA ARG A 404 -0.10 -30.89 13.50
C ARG A 404 -1.49 -30.38 13.11
N ILE A 405 -1.58 -29.11 12.69
CA ILE A 405 -2.85 -28.50 12.31
C ILE A 405 -3.38 -29.12 11.01
N ILE A 406 -2.53 -29.32 10.00
CA ILE A 406 -2.90 -30.01 8.75
C ILE A 406 -3.49 -31.38 9.06
N LEU A 407 -2.78 -32.20 9.85
CA LEU A 407 -3.23 -33.53 10.20
C LEU A 407 -4.60 -33.51 10.91
N ARG A 408 -4.73 -32.62 11.89
CA ARG A 408 -5.99 -32.45 12.63
C ARG A 408 -7.13 -32.05 11.69
N ARG A 409 -6.90 -31.11 10.75
CA ARG A 409 -7.94 -30.69 9.81
C ARG A 409 -8.32 -31.79 8.83
N LEU A 410 -7.37 -32.60 8.38
CA LEU A 410 -7.68 -33.73 7.51
C LEU A 410 -8.45 -34.86 8.21
N LEU A 411 -8.25 -35.05 9.53
CA LEU A 411 -8.91 -36.10 10.32
C LEU A 411 -10.31 -35.69 10.83
N TYR A 412 -10.54 -34.40 11.08
CA TYR A 412 -11.76 -33.90 11.68
C TYR A 412 -12.58 -32.99 10.75
N ALA A 413 -12.30 -33.03 9.45
CA ALA A 413 -13.11 -32.32 8.47
C ALA A 413 -14.54 -32.82 8.49
N SER A 414 -15.48 -31.93 8.63
CA SER A 414 -16.91 -32.24 8.60
C SER A 414 -17.63 -31.32 7.60
N ILE A 415 -18.71 -31.82 7.02
CA ILE A 415 -19.58 -31.02 6.17
C ILE A 415 -20.75 -30.60 7.07
N PRO A 416 -21.06 -29.30 7.22
CA PRO A 416 -22.24 -28.90 7.96
C PRO A 416 -23.48 -29.36 7.19
N PHE A 417 -24.46 -29.80 7.92
CA PHE A 417 -25.76 -30.25 7.41
C PHE A 417 -26.59 -29.09 6.80
N ASP A 418 -26.20 -27.84 6.98
CA ASP A 418 -26.89 -26.67 6.46
C ASP A 418 -26.08 -26.01 5.34
N ILE A 419 -26.31 -26.43 4.12
CA ILE A 419 -26.12 -25.52 2.98
C ILE A 419 -27.31 -24.55 3.05
N ARG A 420 -27.19 -23.49 3.85
CA ARG A 420 -28.15 -22.40 3.84
C ARG A 420 -28.23 -21.89 2.42
N ASN A 421 -29.39 -21.98 1.82
CA ASN A 421 -29.75 -21.22 0.64
C ASN A 421 -29.63 -19.73 1.02
N GLU A 422 -28.54 -19.09 0.66
CA GLU A 422 -28.46 -17.62 0.60
C GLU A 422 -29.26 -17.10 -0.60
N SER A 423 -30.51 -17.52 -0.70
CA SER A 423 -31.46 -17.06 -1.68
C SER A 423 -32.68 -16.43 -1.01
N ASN A 424 -32.48 -15.65 0.06
CA ASN A 424 -33.48 -14.71 0.56
C ASN A 424 -32.83 -13.65 1.44
N THR A 425 -32.06 -12.79 0.83
CA THR A 425 -31.96 -11.40 1.27
C THR A 425 -32.56 -10.56 0.15
N ASN A 426 -33.67 -9.94 0.51
CA ASN A 426 -34.47 -9.02 -0.29
C ASN A 426 -33.58 -8.12 -1.17
N GLU A 427 -33.80 -8.24 -2.47
CA GLU A 427 -33.57 -7.17 -3.42
C GLU A 427 -34.56 -6.04 -3.08
N GLU A 428 -34.17 -5.14 -2.22
CA GLU A 428 -34.65 -3.75 -2.19
C GLU A 428 -33.58 -2.93 -1.49
N GLU A 429 -33.10 -1.97 -2.26
CA GLU A 429 -32.25 -0.83 -1.94
C GLU A 429 -30.79 -0.86 -2.43
N ASP A 430 -30.63 0.03 -3.42
CA ASP A 430 -29.42 0.71 -3.88
C ASP A 430 -28.65 0.14 -5.07
N GLU A 431 -29.22 0.35 -6.25
CA GLU A 431 -28.47 0.79 -7.41
C GLU A 431 -27.63 2.02 -7.04
N LYS A 432 -26.36 1.82 -6.74
CA LYS A 432 -25.22 2.72 -6.96
C LYS A 432 -24.03 2.33 -6.09
N THR A 433 -23.35 1.27 -6.46
CA THR A 433 -21.92 1.15 -6.18
C THR A 433 -21.26 0.38 -7.31
N ASP A 434 -20.27 1.05 -7.85
CA ASP A 434 -19.41 0.62 -8.93
C ASP A 434 -18.94 -0.82 -8.76
N SER A 435 -19.05 -1.57 -9.84
CA SER A 435 -18.46 -2.85 -10.17
C SER A 435 -17.08 -3.07 -9.49
N VAL A 436 -17.09 -3.76 -8.37
CA VAL A 436 -15.89 -4.46 -7.92
C VAL A 436 -15.74 -5.65 -8.86
N SER A 437 -14.74 -5.55 -9.71
CA SER A 437 -14.31 -6.56 -10.65
C SER A 437 -14.33 -7.93 -9.99
N SER A 438 -15.09 -8.86 -10.58
CA SER A 438 -14.96 -10.29 -10.42
C SER A 438 -13.48 -10.66 -10.22
N GLN A 439 -13.17 -11.24 -9.08
CA GLN A 439 -11.85 -11.82 -8.84
C GLN A 439 -11.58 -12.80 -9.98
N LYS A 440 -10.70 -12.41 -10.88
CA LYS A 440 -10.20 -13.28 -11.93
C LYS A 440 -9.62 -14.50 -11.22
N VAL A 441 -10.21 -15.66 -11.47
CA VAL A 441 -9.60 -16.95 -11.21
C VAL A 441 -8.14 -16.85 -11.61
N TYR A 442 -7.24 -17.10 -10.69
CA TYR A 442 -5.80 -17.08 -10.91
C TYR A 442 -5.51 -18.11 -12.00
N ARG A 443 -5.41 -17.68 -13.24
CA ARG A 443 -4.82 -18.49 -14.29
C ARG A 443 -3.37 -18.69 -13.89
N PRO A 444 -2.84 -19.92 -13.94
CA PRO A 444 -1.46 -20.15 -13.59
C PRO A 444 -0.60 -19.18 -14.40
N VAL A 445 0.30 -18.49 -13.72
CA VAL A 445 1.33 -17.67 -14.33
C VAL A 445 1.92 -18.52 -15.46
N ASN A 446 1.99 -17.98 -16.68
CA ASN A 446 2.59 -18.67 -17.82
C ASN A 446 4.05 -18.99 -17.48
N ILE A 447 4.26 -20.17 -16.91
CA ILE A 447 5.60 -20.68 -16.65
C ILE A 447 6.14 -21.10 -18.00
N ALA A 448 7.22 -20.46 -18.44
CA ALA A 448 7.85 -20.81 -19.69
C ALA A 448 8.30 -22.27 -19.68
N ALA A 449 8.09 -22.99 -20.77
CA ALA A 449 8.38 -24.44 -20.85
C ALA A 449 9.83 -24.80 -20.45
N GLY A 450 10.75 -23.85 -20.54
CA GLY A 450 12.16 -24.00 -20.18
C GLY A 450 12.52 -23.65 -18.74
N GLU A 451 11.60 -23.06 -17.96
CA GLU A 451 11.84 -22.72 -16.55
C GLU A 451 11.79 -23.95 -15.66
N LEU A 452 12.48 -23.89 -14.52
CA LEU A 452 12.45 -24.96 -13.52
C LEU A 452 11.02 -25.14 -13.00
N CYS A 453 10.60 -26.39 -12.88
CA CYS A 453 9.27 -26.70 -12.38
C CYS A 453 9.11 -26.27 -10.91
N PRO A 454 8.09 -25.48 -10.57
CA PRO A 454 7.88 -24.98 -9.20
C PRO A 454 7.60 -26.09 -8.17
N CYS A 455 7.43 -27.34 -8.61
CA CYS A 455 7.27 -28.48 -7.70
C CYS A 455 8.56 -28.88 -6.95
N GLY A 456 9.70 -28.22 -7.23
CA GLY A 456 10.98 -28.50 -6.58
C GLY A 456 11.69 -29.78 -7.10
N SER A 457 11.25 -30.40 -8.21
CA SER A 457 11.84 -31.58 -8.78
C SER A 457 13.19 -31.34 -9.47
N GLY A 458 13.61 -30.10 -9.66
CA GLY A 458 14.80 -29.70 -10.43
C GLY A 458 14.67 -29.92 -11.97
N LYS A 459 13.54 -30.43 -12.45
CA LYS A 459 13.27 -30.61 -13.88
C LYS A 459 12.64 -29.35 -14.48
N LYS A 460 12.80 -29.15 -15.79
CA LYS A 460 12.09 -28.09 -16.52
C LYS A 460 10.58 -28.35 -16.51
N TYR A 461 9.79 -27.27 -16.52
CA TYR A 461 8.32 -27.37 -16.45
C TYR A 461 7.75 -28.25 -17.57
N CYS A 462 8.24 -28.14 -18.80
CA CYS A 462 7.83 -28.98 -19.93
C CYS A 462 8.19 -30.48 -19.77
N GLU A 463 9.14 -30.80 -18.91
CA GLU A 463 9.60 -32.19 -18.65
C GLU A 463 9.00 -32.78 -17.37
N CYS A 464 8.23 -31.94 -16.63
CA CYS A 464 7.59 -32.32 -15.39
C CYS A 464 6.06 -32.12 -15.51
N HIS A 465 5.51 -31.08 -14.92
CA HIS A 465 4.04 -30.86 -14.88
C HIS A 465 3.48 -30.21 -16.15
N GLY A 466 4.31 -29.62 -16.99
CA GLY A 466 3.93 -29.09 -18.30
C GLY A 466 3.92 -30.14 -19.44
N SER A 467 4.31 -31.37 -19.18
CA SER A 467 4.37 -32.44 -20.20
C SER A 467 2.99 -32.82 -20.78
N ASN A 468 1.93 -32.70 -19.97
CA ASN A 468 0.56 -33.00 -20.38
C ASN A 468 -0.10 -31.92 -21.26
N ILE A 469 0.48 -30.73 -21.36
CA ILE A 469 -0.06 -29.64 -22.20
C ILE A 469 0.22 -29.90 -23.70
N ARG A 470 1.25 -30.68 -24.02
CA ARG A 470 1.59 -31.03 -25.41
C ARG A 470 0.71 -32.11 -26.06
N SER A 471 0.07 -32.95 -25.26
CA SER A 471 -0.79 -34.05 -25.82
C SER A 471 -2.15 -33.51 -26.34
N ASN A 472 -2.68 -32.46 -25.76
CA ASN A 472 -3.98 -31.91 -26.18
C ASN A 472 -3.92 -30.97 -27.41
N ASN A 473 -2.75 -30.47 -27.79
CA ASN A 473 -2.61 -29.63 -28.99
C ASN A 473 -2.34 -30.40 -30.29
N LYS A 474 -2.01 -31.71 -30.21
CA LYS A 474 -1.87 -32.52 -31.40
C LYS A 474 -3.18 -33.09 -31.97
N SER A 475 -4.25 -33.13 -31.17
CA SER A 475 -5.57 -33.61 -31.62
C SER A 475 -6.45 -32.56 -32.29
N LYS A 476 -6.09 -31.26 -32.21
CA LYS A 476 -6.84 -30.17 -32.88
C LYS A 476 -6.26 -29.69 -34.22
N ARG A 477 -5.20 -30.34 -34.73
CA ARG A 477 -4.65 -30.04 -36.08
C ARG A 477 -4.89 -31.11 -37.13
N ARG A 478 -5.81 -32.04 -36.87
CA ARG A 478 -6.34 -32.96 -37.88
C ARG A 478 -7.86 -33.03 -37.76
N ARG A 479 -8.50 -32.02 -38.25
CA ARG A 479 -9.86 -32.03 -38.86
C ARG A 479 -10.02 -30.78 -39.70
#